data_6de803fb2a559e02878e8b35277f28bb
#
_entry.id   6de803fb2a559e02878e8b35277f28bb
#
_cell.length_a   1.000
_cell.length_b   1.000
_cell.length_c   1.000
_cell.angle_alpha   90.00
_cell.angle_beta   90.00
_cell.angle_gamma   90.00
#
_symmetry.space_group_name_H-M   'P 1'
#
loop_
_entity.id
_entity.type
_entity.pdbx_description
1 polymer ?
#
loop_
_entity_poly.entity_id
_entity_poly.type
_entity_poly.pdbx_seq_one_letter_code
_entity_poly.pdbx_strand_id
1 'polypeptide(L)'
;IVTVAVRRVNIANKNKPLLMDYIDPKKITYLPNTAGCFNSNEALRTLRLAREIGGWKLVKLEVLGDRKNLFPEMIETLKSTEVLAKEGFEVMVYCNDDPLMAKRLENVGACAIMPLAAPIGSGLGIVNKINIKIIREQTKLPLIIDAGIGSASDASIAMEMGCDGVLINTAIAKAKNPYQMAEAMKLA
;
A
#
# COMPACT_ATOMS: atom_id res chain seq x y z
N ILE A 1 -3.46 7.42 8.16
CA ILE A 1 -2.90 6.04 8.18
C ILE A 1 -1.41 6.14 7.91
N VAL A 2 -0.60 5.33 8.61
CA VAL A 2 0.83 5.17 8.35
C VAL A 2 1.17 3.70 8.11
N THR A 3 1.90 3.40 7.03
CA THR A 3 2.37 2.04 6.77
C THR A 3 3.59 1.69 7.61
N VAL A 4 3.61 0.45 8.11
CA VAL A 4 4.73 -0.09 8.91
C VAL A 4 5.20 -1.39 8.29
N ALA A 5 6.42 -1.39 7.74
CA ALA A 5 7.03 -2.59 7.18
C ALA A 5 7.43 -3.54 8.32
N VAL A 6 6.64 -4.60 8.54
CA VAL A 6 6.85 -5.54 9.66
C VAL A 6 8.26 -6.11 9.68
N ARG A 7 8.82 -6.46 8.53
CA ARG A 7 10.19 -7.00 8.41
C ARG A 7 11.30 -6.01 8.74
N ARG A 8 10.99 -4.71 8.81
CA ARG A 8 11.96 -3.63 9.08
C ARG A 8 11.85 -3.08 10.50
N VAL A 9 10.87 -3.55 11.28
CA VAL A 9 10.75 -3.15 12.69
C VAL A 9 11.87 -3.80 13.47
N ASN A 10 12.70 -2.99 14.11
CA ASN A 10 13.81 -3.47 14.90
C ASN A 10 13.33 -3.89 16.30
N ILE A 11 12.93 -5.16 16.42
CA ILE A 11 12.45 -5.73 17.71
C ILE A 11 13.62 -6.00 18.66
N ALA A 12 14.85 -6.14 18.15
CA ALA A 12 16.01 -6.59 18.93
C ALA A 12 16.78 -5.47 19.64
N ASN A 13 16.71 -4.23 19.19
CA ASN A 13 17.54 -3.15 19.73
C ASN A 13 16.68 -2.13 20.51
N LYS A 14 16.52 -2.39 21.80
CA LYS A 14 15.76 -1.54 22.74
C LYS A 14 16.32 -0.11 22.93
N ASN A 15 17.52 0.16 22.42
CA ASN A 15 18.18 1.46 22.58
C ASN A 15 17.96 2.42 21.39
N LYS A 16 17.24 2.00 20.34
CA LYS A 16 16.88 2.88 19.23
C LYS A 16 15.39 3.19 19.29
N PRO A 17 15.01 4.47 19.14
CA PRO A 17 13.59 4.83 19.12
C PRO A 17 12.86 4.10 17.98
N LEU A 18 11.68 3.61 18.29
CA LEU A 18 10.79 2.97 17.32
C LEU A 18 9.89 4.03 16.68
N LEU A 19 9.37 3.73 15.51
CA LEU A 19 8.37 4.58 14.86
C LEU A 19 7.16 4.84 15.78
N MET A 20 6.81 3.85 16.59
CA MET A 20 5.71 3.91 17.56
C MET A 20 5.96 4.92 18.69
N ASP A 21 7.19 5.33 18.94
CA ASP A 21 7.52 6.35 19.96
C ASP A 21 7.19 7.76 19.44
N TYR A 22 7.08 7.94 18.13
CA TYR A 22 6.80 9.23 17.50
C TYR A 22 5.37 9.38 16.99
N ILE A 23 4.65 8.27 16.80
CA ILE A 23 3.32 8.26 16.21
C ILE A 23 2.32 7.69 17.21
N ASP A 24 1.42 8.54 17.69
CA ASP A 24 0.38 8.15 18.63
C ASP A 24 -0.67 7.24 17.95
N PRO A 25 -0.80 5.96 18.36
CA PRO A 25 -1.74 5.02 17.77
C PRO A 25 -3.22 5.40 18.00
N LYS A 26 -3.50 6.29 18.96
CA LYS A 26 -4.85 6.83 19.19
C LYS A 26 -5.26 7.85 18.12
N LYS A 27 -4.28 8.48 17.46
CA LYS A 27 -4.50 9.52 16.44
C LYS A 27 -4.30 9.01 15.03
N ILE A 28 -3.44 8.03 14.84
CA ILE A 28 -3.00 7.56 13.52
C ILE A 28 -3.09 6.05 13.46
N THR A 29 -3.86 5.53 12.52
CA THR A 29 -3.97 4.08 12.27
C THR A 29 -2.67 3.54 11.69
N TYR A 30 -2.11 2.53 12.34
CA TYR A 30 -1.00 1.75 11.80
C TYR A 30 -1.50 0.75 10.78
N LEU A 31 -0.82 0.66 9.65
CA LEU A 31 -1.09 -0.29 8.58
C LEU A 31 0.16 -1.18 8.38
N PRO A 32 0.26 -2.31 9.08
CA PRO A 32 1.35 -3.26 8.87
C PRO A 32 1.36 -3.77 7.42
N ASN A 33 2.55 -3.82 6.82
CA ASN A 33 2.69 -4.29 5.45
C ASN A 33 3.77 -5.36 5.30
N THR A 34 3.72 -6.06 4.17
CA THR A 34 4.64 -7.12 3.78
C THR A 34 5.76 -6.64 2.84
N ALA A 35 6.12 -5.37 2.91
CA ALA A 35 7.20 -4.83 2.08
C ALA A 35 8.47 -5.68 2.17
N GLY A 36 8.97 -6.10 1.01
CA GLY A 36 10.13 -6.97 0.88
C GLY A 36 9.83 -8.47 0.96
N CYS A 37 8.56 -8.90 0.86
CA CYS A 37 8.20 -10.29 0.62
C CYS A 37 8.12 -10.56 -0.88
N PHE A 38 8.66 -11.72 -1.31
CA PHE A 38 8.76 -12.10 -2.72
C PHE A 38 7.96 -13.37 -3.07
N ASN A 39 7.20 -13.90 -2.12
CA ASN A 39 6.28 -15.01 -2.32
C ASN A 39 5.17 -15.00 -1.27
N SER A 40 4.12 -15.77 -1.54
CA SER A 40 2.94 -15.91 -0.69
C SER A 40 3.31 -16.36 0.74
N ASN A 41 4.18 -17.37 0.87
CA ASN A 41 4.51 -17.93 2.18
C ASN A 41 5.18 -16.89 3.10
N GLU A 42 6.09 -16.08 2.57
CA GLU A 42 6.71 -14.98 3.32
C GLU A 42 5.67 -13.93 3.75
N ALA A 43 4.79 -13.54 2.84
CA ALA A 43 3.75 -12.54 3.11
C ALA A 43 2.77 -13.02 4.19
N LEU A 44 2.24 -14.24 4.05
CA LEU A 44 1.33 -14.85 5.03
C LEU A 44 1.96 -14.95 6.43
N ARG A 45 3.20 -15.48 6.49
CA ARG A 45 3.93 -15.58 7.76
C ARG A 45 4.12 -14.20 8.41
N THR A 46 4.46 -13.19 7.61
CA THR A 46 4.72 -11.83 8.11
C THR A 46 3.45 -11.21 8.71
N LEU A 47 2.30 -11.33 8.05
CA LEU A 47 1.05 -10.74 8.55
C LEU A 47 0.44 -11.54 9.71
N ARG A 48 0.56 -12.85 9.73
CA ARG A 48 0.18 -13.66 10.89
C ARG A 48 0.99 -13.26 12.13
N LEU A 49 2.32 -13.07 11.97
CA LEU A 49 3.17 -12.57 13.04
C LEU A 49 2.76 -11.17 13.50
N ALA A 50 2.43 -10.27 12.58
CA ALA A 50 1.93 -8.94 12.94
C ALA A 50 0.66 -9.03 13.78
N ARG A 51 -0.28 -9.89 13.42
CA ARG A 51 -1.51 -10.12 14.20
C ARG A 51 -1.23 -10.68 15.60
N GLU A 52 -0.30 -11.63 15.72
CA GLU A 52 0.09 -12.20 17.02
C GLU A 52 0.72 -11.15 17.95
N ILE A 53 1.57 -10.27 17.41
CA ILE A 53 2.28 -9.27 18.21
C ILE A 53 1.39 -8.07 18.57
N GLY A 54 0.58 -7.59 17.63
CA GLY A 54 -0.13 -6.30 17.79
C GLY A 54 -1.63 -6.35 17.60
N GLY A 55 -2.22 -7.53 17.36
CA GLY A 55 -3.66 -7.69 17.16
C GLY A 55 -4.20 -7.10 15.85
N TRP A 56 -3.32 -6.67 14.93
CA TRP A 56 -3.74 -6.00 13.71
C TRP A 56 -4.50 -6.94 12.77
N LYS A 57 -5.70 -6.53 12.41
CA LYS A 57 -6.53 -7.18 11.38
C LYS A 57 -6.43 -6.46 10.04
N LEU A 58 -6.43 -5.11 10.07
CA LEU A 58 -6.22 -4.30 8.89
C LEU A 58 -4.73 -4.31 8.52
N VAL A 59 -4.44 -4.77 7.31
CA VAL A 59 -3.06 -4.98 6.83
C VAL A 59 -2.93 -4.60 5.36
N LYS A 60 -1.70 -4.24 4.94
CA LYS A 60 -1.38 -4.04 3.53
C LYS A 60 -0.56 -5.20 3.01
N LEU A 61 -1.13 -5.91 2.04
CA LEU A 61 -0.44 -7.00 1.35
C LEU A 61 0.35 -6.46 0.17
N GLU A 62 1.62 -6.84 0.12
CA GLU A 62 2.55 -6.54 -0.96
C GLU A 62 3.41 -7.79 -1.20
N VAL A 63 3.28 -8.42 -2.37
CA VAL A 63 4.14 -9.51 -2.82
C VAL A 63 4.85 -9.04 -4.09
N LEU A 64 6.18 -8.95 -4.03
CA LEU A 64 7.00 -8.39 -5.10
C LEU A 64 7.49 -9.50 -6.04
N GLY A 65 7.42 -9.25 -7.34
CA GLY A 65 7.92 -10.16 -8.36
C GLY A 65 9.40 -9.91 -8.72
N ASP A 66 9.86 -8.66 -8.60
CA ASP A 66 11.21 -8.27 -9.00
C ASP A 66 11.83 -7.29 -8.00
N ARG A 67 13.10 -7.52 -7.66
CA ARG A 67 13.85 -6.71 -6.68
C ARG A 67 14.28 -5.34 -7.21
N LYS A 68 14.37 -5.17 -8.54
CA LYS A 68 14.86 -3.94 -9.15
C LYS A 68 13.74 -2.93 -9.37
N ASN A 69 12.61 -3.40 -9.90
CA ASN A 69 11.48 -2.55 -10.26
C ASN A 69 10.33 -2.56 -9.25
N LEU A 70 10.31 -3.53 -8.32
CA LEU A 70 9.32 -3.68 -7.25
C LEU A 70 7.87 -3.84 -7.76
N PHE A 71 7.70 -4.37 -8.99
CA PHE A 71 6.37 -4.71 -9.48
C PHE A 71 5.77 -5.85 -8.66
N PRO A 72 4.43 -5.84 -8.47
CA PRO A 72 3.76 -6.90 -7.73
C PRO A 72 3.73 -8.21 -8.53
N GLU A 73 3.92 -9.32 -7.84
CA GLU A 73 3.69 -10.66 -8.35
C GLU A 73 2.20 -11.01 -8.15
N MET A 74 1.40 -10.93 -9.22
CA MET A 74 -0.05 -10.92 -9.09
C MET A 74 -0.67 -12.28 -8.78
N ILE A 75 -0.04 -13.39 -9.19
CA ILE A 75 -0.53 -14.75 -8.89
C ILE A 75 -0.40 -15.03 -7.39
N GLU A 76 0.78 -14.75 -6.84
CA GLU A 76 1.05 -14.91 -5.41
C GLU A 76 0.25 -13.89 -4.56
N THR A 77 0.04 -12.68 -5.08
CA THR A 77 -0.79 -11.65 -4.42
C THR A 77 -2.24 -12.11 -4.32
N LEU A 78 -2.83 -12.61 -5.42
CA LEU A 78 -4.21 -13.10 -5.44
C LEU A 78 -4.42 -14.26 -4.44
N LYS A 79 -3.51 -15.24 -4.48
CA LYS A 79 -3.50 -16.39 -3.57
C LYS A 79 -3.39 -15.96 -2.09
N SER A 80 -2.48 -15.03 -1.81
CA SER A 80 -2.29 -14.53 -0.44
C SER A 80 -3.51 -13.75 0.06
N THR A 81 -4.13 -12.95 -0.80
CA THR A 81 -5.35 -12.19 -0.47
C THR A 81 -6.48 -13.14 -0.07
N GLU A 82 -6.72 -14.20 -0.86
CA GLU A 82 -7.76 -15.18 -0.57
C GLU A 82 -7.55 -15.88 0.79
N VAL A 83 -6.32 -16.30 1.06
CA VAL A 83 -5.98 -16.97 2.33
C VAL A 83 -6.17 -16.02 3.52
N LEU A 84 -5.65 -14.80 3.44
CA LEU A 84 -5.75 -13.82 4.53
C LEU A 84 -7.19 -13.39 4.78
N ALA A 85 -7.98 -13.17 3.73
CA ALA A 85 -9.39 -12.82 3.87
C ALA A 85 -10.18 -13.93 4.56
N LYS A 86 -9.96 -15.20 4.20
CA LYS A 86 -10.55 -16.37 4.88
C LYS A 86 -10.12 -16.49 6.35
N GLU A 87 -8.93 -16.00 6.69
CA GLU A 87 -8.43 -15.94 8.07
C GLU A 87 -8.95 -14.73 8.87
N GLY A 88 -9.82 -13.91 8.27
CA GLY A 88 -10.44 -12.75 8.92
C GLY A 88 -9.54 -11.50 8.97
N PHE A 89 -8.55 -11.38 8.08
CA PHE A 89 -7.85 -10.12 7.86
C PHE A 89 -8.66 -9.19 6.95
N GLU A 90 -8.53 -7.90 7.19
CA GLU A 90 -8.96 -6.82 6.30
C GLU A 90 -7.76 -6.44 5.42
N VAL A 91 -7.75 -6.94 4.17
CA VAL A 91 -6.57 -6.89 3.31
C VAL A 91 -6.67 -5.76 2.30
N MET A 92 -5.87 -4.72 2.47
CA MET A 92 -5.60 -3.70 1.45
C MET A 92 -4.50 -4.23 0.55
N VAL A 93 -4.70 -4.25 -0.79
CA VAL A 93 -3.85 -5.03 -1.68
C VAL A 93 -3.10 -4.15 -2.68
N TYR A 94 -1.76 -4.12 -2.58
CA TYR A 94 -0.90 -3.57 -3.62
C TYR A 94 -0.95 -4.44 -4.86
N CYS A 95 -1.26 -3.85 -6.01
CA CYS A 95 -1.44 -4.56 -7.27
C CYS A 95 -0.94 -3.74 -8.46
N ASN A 96 -0.90 -4.39 -9.65
CA ASN A 96 -0.76 -3.67 -10.91
C ASN A 96 -2.08 -2.94 -11.27
N ASP A 97 -2.03 -2.12 -12.31
CA ASP A 97 -3.17 -1.36 -12.84
C ASP A 97 -4.04 -2.16 -13.83
N ASP A 98 -4.08 -3.49 -13.70
CA ASP A 98 -4.94 -4.36 -14.50
C ASP A 98 -6.37 -4.42 -13.94
N PRO A 99 -7.40 -3.92 -14.68
CA PRO A 99 -8.79 -3.93 -14.21
C PRO A 99 -9.35 -5.32 -13.93
N LEU A 100 -8.93 -6.34 -14.69
CA LEU A 100 -9.39 -7.71 -14.47
C LEU A 100 -8.81 -8.27 -13.17
N MET A 101 -7.55 -7.97 -12.89
CA MET A 101 -6.92 -8.40 -11.65
C MET A 101 -7.51 -7.67 -10.43
N ALA A 102 -7.78 -6.38 -10.53
CA ALA A 102 -8.47 -5.62 -9.49
C ALA A 102 -9.82 -6.26 -9.12
N LYS A 103 -10.61 -6.65 -10.11
CA LYS A 103 -11.88 -7.34 -9.90
C LYS A 103 -11.71 -8.73 -9.27
N ARG A 104 -10.68 -9.49 -9.65
CA ARG A 104 -10.39 -10.78 -9.04
C ARG A 104 -10.00 -10.61 -7.56
N LEU A 105 -9.20 -9.60 -7.22
CA LEU A 105 -8.81 -9.28 -5.85
C LEU A 105 -10.04 -8.91 -4.99
N GLU A 106 -10.96 -8.10 -5.50
CA GLU A 106 -12.24 -7.81 -4.85
C GLU A 106 -13.03 -9.09 -4.58
N ASN A 107 -13.16 -9.98 -5.58
CA ASN A 107 -13.91 -11.23 -5.46
C ASN A 107 -13.34 -12.21 -4.43
N VAL A 108 -12.03 -12.21 -4.19
CA VAL A 108 -11.40 -13.09 -3.18
C VAL A 108 -11.32 -12.45 -1.79
N GLY A 109 -11.87 -11.25 -1.61
CA GLY A 109 -12.08 -10.65 -0.30
C GLY A 109 -11.09 -9.54 0.08
N ALA A 110 -10.46 -8.88 -0.88
CA ALA A 110 -9.76 -7.62 -0.60
C ALA A 110 -10.73 -6.59 0.02
N CYS A 111 -10.25 -5.75 0.93
CA CYS A 111 -11.04 -4.64 1.49
C CYS A 111 -10.69 -3.27 0.86
N ALA A 112 -9.59 -3.17 0.13
CA ALA A 112 -9.23 -2.02 -0.69
C ALA A 112 -8.31 -2.45 -1.83
N ILE A 113 -8.42 -1.80 -2.98
CA ILE A 113 -7.57 -2.01 -4.16
C ILE A 113 -6.55 -0.87 -4.21
N MET A 114 -5.27 -1.23 -4.30
CA MET A 114 -4.17 -0.27 -4.25
C MET A 114 -3.25 -0.43 -5.47
N PRO A 115 -3.69 0.04 -6.66
CA PRO A 115 -2.88 -0.10 -7.86
C PRO A 115 -1.67 0.83 -7.85
N LEU A 116 -0.57 0.38 -8.44
CA LEU A 116 0.50 1.28 -8.82
C LEU A 116 0.04 2.15 -10.01
N ALA A 117 0.31 3.43 -9.98
CA ALA A 117 0.13 4.33 -11.12
C ALA A 117 1.40 4.41 -11.98
N ALA A 118 2.56 4.17 -11.33
CA ALA A 118 3.87 4.02 -11.92
C ALA A 118 4.77 3.26 -10.93
N PRO A 119 5.95 2.77 -11.33
CA PRO A 119 6.84 2.03 -10.44
C PRO A 119 7.14 2.76 -9.13
N ILE A 120 7.29 2.00 -8.05
CA ILE A 120 7.62 2.54 -6.71
C ILE A 120 8.87 3.44 -6.81
N GLY A 121 8.76 4.66 -6.30
CA GLY A 121 9.86 5.63 -6.26
C GLY A 121 10.13 6.37 -7.56
N SER A 122 9.38 6.10 -8.64
CA SER A 122 9.56 6.75 -9.95
C SER A 122 9.12 8.23 -9.98
N GLY A 123 8.05 8.57 -9.25
CA GLY A 123 7.47 9.91 -9.26
C GLY A 123 6.89 10.33 -10.61
N LEU A 124 6.48 9.37 -11.45
CA LEU A 124 5.99 9.62 -12.83
C LEU A 124 4.50 9.99 -12.89
N GLY A 125 3.81 10.01 -11.74
CA GLY A 125 2.38 10.23 -11.68
C GLY A 125 1.57 9.04 -12.20
N ILE A 126 0.34 9.30 -12.65
CA ILE A 126 -0.55 8.27 -13.19
C ILE A 126 -0.28 8.10 -14.69
N VAL A 127 0.49 7.07 -15.04
CA VAL A 127 0.90 6.80 -16.43
C VAL A 127 -0.28 6.27 -17.24
N ASN A 128 -1.08 5.36 -16.68
CA ASN A 128 -2.23 4.78 -17.36
C ASN A 128 -3.55 5.19 -16.72
N LYS A 129 -4.00 6.40 -17.05
CA LYS A 129 -5.26 6.95 -16.52
C LYS A 129 -6.49 6.13 -16.93
N ILE A 130 -6.44 5.47 -18.10
CA ILE A 130 -7.57 4.68 -18.64
C ILE A 130 -7.82 3.48 -17.74
N ASN A 131 -6.79 2.72 -17.39
CA ASN A 131 -6.93 1.57 -16.50
C ASN A 131 -7.44 1.96 -15.13
N ILE A 132 -6.88 3.02 -14.53
CA ILE A 132 -7.34 3.51 -13.22
C ILE A 132 -8.83 3.91 -13.26
N LYS A 133 -9.26 4.59 -14.34
CA LYS A 133 -10.68 4.93 -14.53
C LYS A 133 -11.57 3.68 -14.62
N ILE A 134 -11.16 2.69 -15.39
CA ILE A 134 -11.90 1.42 -15.53
C ILE A 134 -11.98 0.70 -14.18
N ILE A 135 -10.87 0.65 -13.43
CA ILE A 135 -10.86 0.07 -12.07
C ILE A 135 -11.87 0.82 -11.18
N ARG A 136 -11.86 2.16 -11.19
CA ARG A 136 -12.79 2.97 -10.38
C ARG A 136 -14.26 2.69 -10.71
N GLU A 137 -14.60 2.56 -12.00
CA GLU A 137 -15.95 2.28 -12.47
C GLU A 137 -16.44 0.86 -12.11
N GLN A 138 -15.52 -0.10 -11.97
CA GLN A 138 -15.84 -1.51 -11.73
C GLN A 138 -15.84 -1.92 -10.26
N THR A 139 -15.00 -1.29 -9.42
CA THR A 139 -14.87 -1.65 -8.01
C THR A 139 -15.80 -0.84 -7.11
N LYS A 140 -16.34 -1.50 -6.09
CA LYS A 140 -17.07 -0.86 -4.98
C LYS A 140 -16.18 -0.59 -3.78
N LEU A 141 -14.97 -1.12 -3.79
CA LEU A 141 -14.01 -0.97 -2.71
C LEU A 141 -13.30 0.39 -2.79
N PRO A 142 -12.72 0.86 -1.69
CA PRO A 142 -11.79 1.98 -1.71
C PRO A 142 -10.66 1.74 -2.71
N LEU A 143 -10.40 2.75 -3.56
CA LEU A 143 -9.34 2.74 -4.56
C LEU A 143 -8.27 3.75 -4.15
N ILE A 144 -7.08 3.26 -3.82
CA ILE A 144 -5.98 4.08 -3.31
C ILE A 144 -4.79 3.93 -4.24
N ILE A 145 -4.28 5.02 -4.81
CA ILE A 145 -3.07 4.96 -5.62
C ILE A 145 -1.86 4.73 -4.72
N ASP A 146 -1.20 3.59 -4.88
CA ASP A 146 -0.14 3.13 -3.96
C ASP A 146 1.26 3.58 -4.33
N ALA A 147 1.57 3.73 -5.62
CA ALA A 147 2.91 4.06 -6.09
C ALA A 147 2.87 5.00 -7.31
N GLY A 148 3.96 5.72 -7.53
CA GLY A 148 4.12 6.57 -8.70
C GLY A 148 3.84 8.06 -8.46
N ILE A 149 3.14 8.44 -7.42
CA ILE A 149 2.84 9.85 -7.09
C ILE A 149 4.16 10.58 -6.77
N GLY A 150 4.46 11.63 -7.54
CA GLY A 150 5.69 12.41 -7.43
C GLY A 150 5.48 13.85 -7.00
N SER A 151 4.27 14.39 -7.18
CA SER A 151 3.93 15.77 -6.89
C SER A 151 2.52 15.91 -6.33
N ALA A 152 2.22 17.07 -5.74
CA ALA A 152 0.86 17.42 -5.30
C ALA A 152 -0.12 17.43 -6.49
N SER A 153 0.31 17.82 -7.67
CA SER A 153 -0.49 17.76 -8.91
C SER A 153 -0.90 16.33 -9.26
N ASP A 154 -0.01 15.35 -9.07
CA ASP A 154 -0.34 13.93 -9.31
C ASP A 154 -1.38 13.44 -8.30
N ALA A 155 -1.28 13.88 -7.04
CA ALA A 155 -2.25 13.57 -6.02
C ALA A 155 -3.62 14.17 -6.36
N SER A 156 -3.68 15.46 -6.76
CA SER A 156 -4.92 16.09 -7.23
C SER A 156 -5.54 15.34 -8.40
N ILE A 157 -4.75 14.93 -9.39
CA ILE A 157 -5.22 14.15 -10.54
C ILE A 157 -5.85 12.82 -10.08
N ALA A 158 -5.21 12.12 -9.12
CA ALA A 158 -5.78 10.90 -8.57
C ALA A 158 -7.14 11.13 -7.93
N MET A 159 -7.28 12.20 -7.14
CA MET A 159 -8.54 12.54 -6.49
C MET A 159 -9.61 12.98 -7.49
N GLU A 160 -9.27 13.77 -8.52
CA GLU A 160 -10.18 14.14 -9.61
C GLU A 160 -10.67 12.94 -10.42
N MET A 161 -9.87 11.88 -10.52
CA MET A 161 -10.28 10.61 -11.14
C MET A 161 -11.22 9.78 -10.28
N GLY A 162 -11.56 10.25 -9.06
CA GLY A 162 -12.45 9.57 -8.13
C GLY A 162 -11.76 8.49 -7.28
N CYS A 163 -10.43 8.51 -7.16
CA CYS A 163 -9.73 7.68 -6.20
C CYS A 163 -10.05 8.16 -4.77
N ASP A 164 -10.07 7.23 -3.81
CA ASP A 164 -10.39 7.53 -2.41
C ASP A 164 -9.16 8.00 -1.62
N GLY A 165 -7.97 7.89 -2.20
CA GLY A 165 -6.74 8.36 -1.58
C GLY A 165 -5.49 8.04 -2.37
N VAL A 166 -4.37 8.50 -1.83
CA VAL A 166 -3.01 8.23 -2.33
C VAL A 166 -2.10 7.80 -1.20
N LEU A 167 -1.21 6.85 -1.46
CA LEU A 167 -0.14 6.47 -0.54
C LEU A 167 1.18 7.03 -1.05
N ILE A 168 1.87 7.84 -0.22
CA ILE A 168 3.04 8.59 -0.65
C ILE A 168 4.18 8.35 0.34
N ASN A 169 5.37 8.11 -0.18
CA ASN A 169 6.60 8.04 0.61
C ASN A 169 7.74 8.82 -0.07
N THR A 170 8.26 8.31 -1.18
CA THR A 170 9.49 8.80 -1.81
C THR A 170 9.41 10.28 -2.19
N ALA A 171 8.28 10.75 -2.71
CA ALA A 171 8.08 12.14 -3.11
C ALA A 171 8.23 13.12 -1.93
N ILE A 172 7.77 12.71 -0.74
CA ILE A 172 7.94 13.49 0.49
C ILE A 172 9.35 13.35 1.02
N ALA A 173 9.84 12.12 1.19
CA ALA A 173 11.13 11.84 1.83
C ALA A 173 12.33 12.42 1.06
N LYS A 174 12.26 12.50 -0.28
CA LYS A 174 13.31 13.06 -1.16
C LYS A 174 13.10 14.52 -1.54
N ALA A 175 12.04 15.17 -1.07
CA ALA A 175 11.80 16.58 -1.34
C ALA A 175 12.89 17.47 -0.69
N LYS A 176 13.18 18.61 -1.30
CA LYS A 176 14.07 19.63 -0.70
C LYS A 176 13.57 20.08 0.67
N ASN A 177 12.24 20.18 0.83
CA ASN A 177 11.57 20.44 2.10
C ASN A 177 10.44 19.40 2.29
N PRO A 178 10.70 18.28 3.04
CA PRO A 178 9.72 17.24 3.25
C PRO A 178 8.43 17.69 3.96
N TYR A 179 8.53 18.64 4.89
CA TYR A 179 7.36 19.15 5.60
C TYR A 179 6.43 19.91 4.66
N GLN A 180 6.96 20.81 3.87
CA GLN A 180 6.20 21.59 2.88
C GLN A 180 5.59 20.68 1.80
N MET A 181 6.33 19.65 1.36
CA MET A 181 5.82 18.67 0.42
C MET A 181 4.68 17.84 1.03
N ALA A 182 4.82 17.41 2.28
CA ALA A 182 3.74 16.68 2.97
C ALA A 182 2.47 17.53 3.13
N GLU A 183 2.63 18.82 3.43
CA GLU A 183 1.50 19.76 3.51
C GLU A 183 0.84 19.94 2.13
N ALA A 184 1.63 20.15 1.08
CA ALA A 184 1.11 20.25 -0.29
C ALA A 184 0.34 19.00 -0.72
N MET A 185 0.87 17.80 -0.41
CA MET A 185 0.19 16.52 -0.71
C MET A 185 -1.11 16.35 0.08
N LYS A 186 -1.19 16.89 1.30
CA LYS A 186 -2.40 16.86 2.13
C LYS A 186 -3.49 17.78 1.60
N LEU A 187 -3.11 18.90 0.99
CA LEU A 187 -4.05 19.90 0.45
C LEU A 187 -4.54 19.54 -0.96
N ALA A 188 -3.82 18.70 -1.67
CA ALA A 188 -4.19 18.17 -2.98
C ALA A 188 -5.32 17.16 -2.90
#